data_c255b50c96c0be5d0f2ac1213440a358
#
_entry.id   c255b50c96c0be5d0f2ac1213440a358
#
_cell.length_a   1.000
_cell.length_b   1.000
_cell.length_c   1.000
_cell.angle_alpha   90.00
_cell.angle_beta   90.00
_cell.angle_gamma   90.00
#
_symmetry.space_group_name_H-M   'P 1'
#
loop_
_entity.id
_entity.type
_entity.pdbx_description
1 polymer ?
#
loop_
_entity_poly.entity_id
_entity_poly.type
_entity_poly.pdbx_seq_one_letter_code
_entity_poly.pdbx_strand_id
1 'polypeptide(L)'
;MFAVEIYAAVRRFVFVEGKSRREAARVFGLSRDTIAKMCRYSAPPGYVRSKAPERPKLGLLVPVIDAILESDKTAPPKQRHTAKRIFERLRLEHRFAGGYTVVKDYVRIARSRSREVFVPLAHPPGHAQVDFGECFGVIGGVRMKLHVFCFDLPHSDACFIKAYPAETTEAFLDGHISAFAFFGGVPLSILYDNLKIAVARILGDGKRQRTRAFTELVSHYLFQERFGRPGKGNDKGKVEALVKYSRANFLTPVPHGASFDALNAALEERCCARQAESAGRHEQTIGERLIADQAVLRALPELPIEPCDKRPAKVSSTALVRYRMNDYSAPTAYGFRDVLVKGFVDEVAIICGASEIARHPRVYGRGQFIFDPKHYLALLEQKPGALDQAAPLQIWTLPESLQHLRRLLEVRIAANASSSKCFG
;
A
#
# COMPACT_ATOMS: atom_id res chain seq x y z
N MET A 1 -28.20 26.17 35.20
CA MET A 1 -27.99 27.14 34.08
C MET A 1 -29.37 27.60 33.67
N PHE A 2 -29.63 28.91 33.52
CA PHE A 2 -30.95 29.38 33.13
C PHE A 2 -31.24 29.10 31.68
N ALA A 3 -32.47 28.77 31.35
CA ALA A 3 -32.91 28.49 29.97
C ALA A 3 -32.89 29.79 29.11
N VAL A 4 -32.76 29.65 27.80
CA VAL A 4 -32.69 30.76 26.84
C VAL A 4 -33.97 31.59 26.88
N GLU A 5 -35.11 30.97 27.17
CA GLU A 5 -36.42 31.59 27.30
C GLU A 5 -36.45 32.62 28.42
N ILE A 6 -35.77 32.35 29.53
CA ILE A 6 -35.66 33.33 30.66
C ILE A 6 -34.81 34.53 30.23
N TYR A 7 -33.75 34.32 29.47
CA TYR A 7 -32.96 35.44 28.90
C TYR A 7 -33.83 36.30 27.97
N ALA A 8 -34.63 35.65 27.11
CA ALA A 8 -35.52 36.35 26.20
C ALA A 8 -36.60 37.15 26.94
N ALA A 9 -37.23 36.57 27.97
CA ALA A 9 -38.25 37.24 28.80
C ALA A 9 -37.67 38.47 29.54
N VAL A 10 -36.50 38.30 30.18
CA VAL A 10 -35.83 39.43 30.89
C VAL A 10 -35.45 40.53 29.90
N ARG A 11 -34.93 40.19 28.75
CA ARG A 11 -34.55 41.17 27.72
C ARG A 11 -35.76 41.90 27.17
N ARG A 12 -36.85 41.19 26.89
CA ARG A 12 -38.12 41.81 26.45
C ARG A 12 -38.65 42.78 27.48
N PHE A 13 -38.69 42.40 28.76
CA PHE A 13 -39.14 43.23 29.87
C PHE A 13 -38.31 44.52 30.01
N VAL A 14 -36.97 44.44 29.84
CA VAL A 14 -36.10 45.60 29.97
C VAL A 14 -36.05 46.45 28.71
N PHE A 15 -35.91 45.83 27.52
CA PHE A 15 -35.64 46.58 26.28
C PHE A 15 -36.88 46.91 25.44
N VAL A 16 -37.96 46.13 25.57
CA VAL A 16 -39.19 46.34 24.81
C VAL A 16 -40.23 47.07 25.67
N GLU A 17 -40.43 46.62 26.94
CA GLU A 17 -41.39 47.18 27.84
C GLU A 17 -40.81 48.39 28.64
N GLY A 18 -39.56 48.75 28.46
CA GLY A 18 -38.90 49.93 29.03
C GLY A 18 -38.72 49.90 30.57
N LYS A 19 -38.85 48.71 31.17
CA LYS A 19 -38.74 48.54 32.63
C LYS A 19 -37.27 48.49 33.08
N SER A 20 -37.07 48.95 34.32
CA SER A 20 -35.73 49.01 34.89
C SER A 20 -35.20 47.62 35.25
N ARG A 21 -33.85 47.43 35.17
CA ARG A 21 -33.19 46.20 35.61
C ARG A 21 -33.49 45.90 37.12
N ARG A 22 -33.76 46.91 37.93
CA ARG A 22 -34.11 46.76 39.34
C ARG A 22 -35.50 46.12 39.49
N GLU A 23 -36.41 46.52 38.66
CA GLU A 23 -37.77 45.99 38.59
C GLU A 23 -37.75 44.58 38.05
N ALA A 24 -36.99 44.33 36.98
CA ALA A 24 -36.77 42.99 36.45
C ALA A 24 -36.17 42.01 37.50
N ALA A 25 -35.22 42.46 38.32
CA ALA A 25 -34.68 41.67 39.43
C ALA A 25 -35.77 41.25 40.44
N ARG A 26 -36.69 42.13 40.71
CA ARG A 26 -37.82 41.85 41.62
C ARG A 26 -38.87 40.94 41.01
N VAL A 27 -39.24 41.19 39.75
CA VAL A 27 -40.30 40.43 39.04
C VAL A 27 -39.82 38.97 38.71
N PHE A 28 -38.60 38.81 38.26
CA PHE A 28 -38.08 37.48 37.91
C PHE A 28 -37.42 36.76 39.10
N GLY A 29 -37.34 37.37 40.28
CA GLY A 29 -36.74 36.79 41.47
C GLY A 29 -35.22 36.49 41.31
N LEU A 30 -34.53 37.30 40.50
CA LEU A 30 -33.13 37.09 40.16
C LEU A 30 -32.25 38.21 40.71
N SER A 31 -30.96 37.90 40.96
CA SER A 31 -30.00 38.92 41.38
C SER A 31 -29.79 39.96 40.27
N ARG A 32 -29.45 41.21 40.69
CA ARG A 32 -29.17 42.31 39.75
C ARG A 32 -28.03 41.94 38.76
N ASP A 33 -27.02 41.22 39.23
CA ASP A 33 -25.90 40.80 38.41
C ASP A 33 -26.35 39.76 37.35
N THR A 34 -27.29 38.87 37.75
CA THR A 34 -27.88 37.91 36.81
C THR A 34 -28.71 38.63 35.74
N ILE A 35 -29.54 39.61 36.13
CA ILE A 35 -30.30 40.43 35.18
C ILE A 35 -29.35 41.23 34.26
N ALA A 36 -28.29 41.85 34.80
CA ALA A 36 -27.29 42.57 34.02
C ALA A 36 -26.61 41.62 32.97
N LYS A 37 -26.31 40.42 33.40
CA LYS A 37 -25.75 39.38 32.51
C LYS A 37 -26.75 38.95 31.42
N MET A 38 -28.04 38.79 31.78
CA MET A 38 -29.10 38.45 30.82
C MET A 38 -29.38 39.60 29.83
N CYS A 39 -29.24 40.84 30.25
CA CYS A 39 -29.31 41.97 29.35
C CYS A 39 -28.10 42.06 28.40
N ARG A 40 -26.92 41.64 28.86
CA ARG A 40 -25.70 41.69 28.08
C ARG A 40 -25.63 40.58 27.02
N TYR A 41 -26.14 39.38 27.30
CA TYR A 41 -26.09 38.23 26.43
C TYR A 41 -27.50 37.81 26.03
N SER A 42 -27.68 37.42 24.77
CA SER A 42 -28.97 36.92 24.25
C SER A 42 -29.28 35.46 24.66
N ALA A 43 -28.24 34.71 25.02
CA ALA A 43 -28.32 33.34 25.50
C ALA A 43 -27.32 33.14 26.64
N PRO A 44 -27.48 32.10 27.50
CA PRO A 44 -26.50 31.80 28.54
C PRO A 44 -25.10 31.63 27.93
N PRO A 45 -24.11 32.46 28.28
CA PRO A 45 -22.76 32.22 27.84
C PRO A 45 -22.29 30.89 28.42
N GLY A 46 -21.70 30.04 27.57
CA GLY A 46 -21.09 28.80 28.01
C GLY A 46 -20.06 29.05 29.12
N TYR A 47 -19.78 28.01 29.91
CA TYR A 47 -18.72 28.10 30.92
C TYR A 47 -17.36 28.30 30.26
N VAL A 48 -16.82 29.50 30.36
CA VAL A 48 -15.44 29.81 29.93
C VAL A 48 -14.55 29.84 31.15
N ARG A 49 -13.66 28.88 31.26
CA ARG A 49 -12.70 28.86 32.37
C ARG A 49 -11.65 29.95 32.15
N SER A 50 -11.57 30.91 33.04
CA SER A 50 -10.61 32.02 32.96
C SER A 50 -9.18 31.62 33.32
N LYS A 51 -9.01 30.54 34.09
CA LYS A 51 -7.68 29.99 34.47
C LYS A 51 -7.53 28.56 33.97
N ALA A 52 -6.33 28.23 33.52
CA ALA A 52 -5.99 26.83 33.18
C ALA A 52 -6.24 25.91 34.40
N PRO A 53 -6.66 24.64 34.17
CA PRO A 53 -6.86 23.73 35.29
C PRO A 53 -5.53 23.53 36.02
N GLU A 54 -5.53 23.87 37.31
CA GLU A 54 -4.40 23.58 38.19
C GLU A 54 -4.20 22.08 38.31
N ARG A 55 -2.95 21.64 38.28
CA ARG A 55 -2.56 20.24 38.47
C ARG A 55 -1.77 20.12 39.76
N PRO A 56 -2.42 20.14 40.93
CA PRO A 56 -1.74 20.30 42.23
C PRO A 56 -0.71 19.18 42.48
N LYS A 57 -0.94 17.98 41.96
CA LYS A 57 0.00 16.84 42.11
C LYS A 57 1.18 16.86 41.14
N LEU A 58 1.09 17.54 40.00
CA LEU A 58 2.10 17.53 38.95
C LEU A 58 2.72 18.91 38.66
N GLY A 59 2.13 19.98 39.16
CA GLY A 59 2.43 21.35 38.75
C GLY A 59 3.91 21.73 38.77
N LEU A 60 4.63 21.40 39.83
CA LEU A 60 6.06 21.68 39.99
C LEU A 60 6.95 20.81 39.08
N LEU A 61 6.45 19.65 38.61
CA LEU A 61 7.20 18.71 37.78
C LEU A 61 6.87 18.81 36.28
N VAL A 62 5.91 19.67 35.92
CA VAL A 62 5.57 19.95 34.51
C VAL A 62 6.79 20.40 33.70
N PRO A 63 7.60 21.37 34.16
CA PRO A 63 8.81 21.76 33.42
C PRO A 63 9.82 20.62 33.21
N VAL A 64 9.92 19.72 34.19
CA VAL A 64 10.81 18.54 34.07
C VAL A 64 10.32 17.60 32.97
N ILE A 65 9.01 17.32 32.93
CA ILE A 65 8.44 16.49 31.87
C ILE A 65 8.62 17.15 30.51
N ASP A 66 8.38 18.45 30.41
CA ASP A 66 8.52 19.19 29.16
C ASP A 66 9.99 19.18 28.67
N ALA A 67 10.97 19.32 29.57
CA ALA A 67 12.39 19.21 29.24
C ALA A 67 12.75 17.81 28.72
N ILE A 68 12.21 16.75 29.33
CA ILE A 68 12.40 15.37 28.84
C ILE A 68 11.79 15.20 27.46
N LEU A 69 10.58 15.70 27.23
CA LEU A 69 9.91 15.61 25.93
C LEU A 69 10.63 16.42 24.85
N GLU A 70 11.23 17.54 25.21
CA GLU A 70 12.03 18.34 24.29
C GLU A 70 13.33 17.62 23.89
N SER A 71 14.04 17.02 24.85
CA SER A 71 15.22 16.22 24.58
C SER A 71 14.91 14.98 23.70
N ASP A 72 13.71 14.43 23.84
CA ASP A 72 13.25 13.31 23.01
C ASP A 72 13.11 13.66 21.53
N LYS A 73 12.94 14.94 21.17
CA LYS A 73 12.84 15.34 19.75
C LYS A 73 14.10 15.03 18.94
N THR A 74 15.24 15.16 19.56
CA THR A 74 16.56 14.87 18.95
C THR A 74 16.96 13.40 19.05
N ALA A 75 16.34 12.65 19.95
CA ALA A 75 16.62 11.23 20.16
C ALA A 75 16.01 10.33 19.06
N PRO A 76 16.68 9.21 18.71
CA PRO A 76 16.12 8.22 17.81
C PRO A 76 14.72 7.76 18.25
N PRO A 77 13.74 7.58 17.35
CA PRO A 77 12.35 7.26 17.73
C PRO A 77 12.18 6.06 18.66
N LYS A 78 13.03 5.04 18.51
CA LYS A 78 13.02 3.82 19.35
C LYS A 78 13.61 4.04 20.75
N GLN A 79 14.31 5.14 20.98
CA GLN A 79 14.97 5.47 22.26
C GLN A 79 14.26 6.61 23.02
N ARG A 80 13.13 7.10 22.52
CA ARG A 80 12.33 8.14 23.17
C ARG A 80 11.64 7.58 24.41
N HIS A 81 11.52 8.42 25.44
CA HIS A 81 10.87 8.04 26.69
C HIS A 81 9.41 7.63 26.48
N THR A 82 8.97 6.54 27.04
CA THR A 82 7.54 6.22 27.19
C THR A 82 6.95 7.00 28.36
N ALA A 83 5.63 7.17 28.41
CA ALA A 83 4.98 7.81 29.57
C ALA A 83 5.27 7.06 30.88
N LYS A 84 5.42 5.74 30.83
CA LYS A 84 5.80 4.90 31.98
C LYS A 84 7.24 5.20 32.42
N ARG A 85 8.17 5.32 31.47
CA ARG A 85 9.56 5.66 31.79
C ARG A 85 9.71 7.06 32.39
N ILE A 86 8.95 8.03 31.87
CA ILE A 86 8.88 9.37 32.47
C ILE A 86 8.36 9.29 33.90
N PHE A 87 7.28 8.55 34.15
CA PHE A 87 6.74 8.35 35.49
C PHE A 87 7.76 7.74 36.45
N GLU A 88 8.49 6.72 36.02
CA GLU A 88 9.54 6.06 36.83
C GLU A 88 10.67 7.04 37.17
N ARG A 89 11.12 7.84 36.21
CA ARG A 89 12.12 8.89 36.43
C ARG A 89 11.65 9.94 37.44
N LEU A 90 10.40 10.40 37.30
CA LEU A 90 9.84 11.35 38.26
C LEU A 90 9.79 10.80 39.68
N ARG A 91 9.49 9.50 39.86
CA ARG A 91 9.53 8.86 41.17
C ARG A 91 10.94 8.75 41.73
N LEU A 92 11.89 8.32 40.92
CA LEU A 92 13.27 8.09 41.35
C LEU A 92 14.06 9.39 41.52
N GLU A 93 13.96 10.30 40.56
CA GLU A 93 14.81 11.51 40.49
C GLU A 93 14.16 12.69 41.26
N HIS A 94 12.83 12.75 41.33
CA HIS A 94 12.09 13.90 41.88
C HIS A 94 11.10 13.53 43.00
N ARG A 95 11.15 12.31 43.54
CA ARG A 95 10.29 11.82 44.65
C ARG A 95 8.79 12.03 44.40
N PHE A 96 8.35 11.88 43.15
CA PHE A 96 6.94 12.05 42.79
C PHE A 96 6.05 11.00 43.46
N ALA A 97 5.09 11.44 44.27
CA ALA A 97 4.15 10.55 44.99
C ALA A 97 2.79 10.38 44.29
N GLY A 98 2.59 10.96 43.11
CA GLY A 98 1.34 10.85 42.36
C GLY A 98 1.20 9.57 41.55
N GLY A 99 0.00 9.32 41.02
CA GLY A 99 -0.29 8.13 40.20
C GLY A 99 0.18 8.25 38.75
N TYR A 100 0.42 7.09 38.12
CA TYR A 100 0.84 6.99 36.71
C TYR A 100 -0.13 7.70 35.74
N THR A 101 -1.45 7.59 35.96
CA THR A 101 -2.48 8.17 35.09
C THR A 101 -2.31 9.68 34.88
N VAL A 102 -1.94 10.41 35.95
CA VAL A 102 -1.73 11.86 35.89
C VAL A 102 -0.58 12.23 34.96
N VAL A 103 0.53 11.47 35.04
CA VAL A 103 1.69 11.65 34.16
C VAL A 103 1.35 11.24 32.73
N LYS A 104 0.71 10.09 32.55
CA LYS A 104 0.27 9.60 31.23
C LYS A 104 -0.61 10.60 30.50
N ASP A 105 -1.61 11.17 31.20
CA ASP A 105 -2.53 12.16 30.61
C ASP A 105 -1.82 13.46 30.26
N TYR A 106 -0.89 13.91 31.11
CA TYR A 106 -0.08 15.08 30.80
C TYR A 106 0.79 14.85 29.56
N VAL A 107 1.55 13.77 29.53
CA VAL A 107 2.41 13.40 28.39
C VAL A 107 1.61 13.28 27.10
N ARG A 108 0.40 12.70 27.13
CA ARG A 108 -0.50 12.61 25.99
C ARG A 108 -0.87 13.99 25.46
N ILE A 109 -1.26 14.92 26.36
CA ILE A 109 -1.65 16.29 25.99
C ILE A 109 -0.43 17.07 25.49
N ALA A 110 0.72 16.98 26.16
CA ALA A 110 1.95 17.66 25.77
C ALA A 110 2.42 17.21 24.37
N ARG A 111 2.42 15.91 24.12
CA ARG A 111 2.74 15.34 22.79
C ARG A 111 1.73 15.77 21.73
N SER A 112 0.45 15.91 22.07
CA SER A 112 -0.56 16.40 21.12
C SER A 112 -0.33 17.86 20.74
N ARG A 113 0.10 18.71 21.69
CA ARG A 113 0.43 20.13 21.45
C ARG A 113 1.69 20.32 20.62
N SER A 114 2.63 19.39 20.72
CA SER A 114 3.89 19.42 19.95
C SER A 114 3.81 18.71 18.60
N ARG A 115 2.61 18.23 18.19
CA ARG A 115 2.43 17.69 16.86
C ARG A 115 2.67 18.76 15.82
N GLU A 116 3.42 18.42 14.81
CA GLU A 116 3.65 19.27 13.65
C GLU A 116 2.31 19.66 13.02
N VAL A 117 2.11 20.92 12.76
CA VAL A 117 0.95 21.44 12.03
C VAL A 117 1.36 21.59 10.58
N PHE A 118 0.58 21.02 9.69
CA PHE A 118 0.89 20.98 8.27
C PHE A 118 0.09 22.02 7.50
N VAL A 119 0.72 22.62 6.50
CA VAL A 119 0.03 23.47 5.55
C VAL A 119 -0.78 22.58 4.61
N PRO A 120 -2.09 22.80 4.41
CA PRO A 120 -2.87 22.10 3.41
C PRO A 120 -2.24 22.29 2.03
N LEU A 121 -1.95 21.17 1.33
CA LEU A 121 -1.37 21.22 0.00
C LEU A 121 -2.49 21.31 -1.05
N ALA A 122 -2.35 22.22 -2.00
CA ALA A 122 -3.16 22.23 -3.22
C ALA A 122 -2.56 21.25 -4.22
N HIS A 123 -3.40 20.44 -4.81
CA HIS A 123 -2.99 19.47 -5.84
C HIS A 123 -3.60 19.90 -7.18
N PRO A 124 -2.81 20.46 -8.10
CA PRO A 124 -3.31 20.79 -9.43
C PRO A 124 -3.62 19.51 -10.22
N PRO A 125 -4.47 19.60 -11.26
CA PRO A 125 -4.78 18.46 -12.13
C PRO A 125 -3.54 17.85 -12.77
N GLY A 126 -3.62 16.55 -13.06
CA GLY A 126 -2.59 15.81 -13.79
C GLY A 126 -1.37 15.40 -12.96
N HIS A 127 -1.43 15.52 -11.64
CA HIS A 127 -0.39 15.02 -10.74
C HIS A 127 -0.87 13.77 -10.01
N ALA A 128 0.00 12.76 -9.91
CA ALA A 128 -0.32 11.50 -9.26
C ALA A 128 0.57 11.24 -8.04
N GLN A 129 0.12 10.34 -7.19
CA GLN A 129 0.89 9.76 -6.10
C GLN A 129 0.77 8.23 -6.13
N VAL A 130 1.87 7.54 -5.82
CA VAL A 130 1.93 6.07 -5.86
C VAL A 130 2.52 5.54 -4.55
N ASP A 131 1.91 4.47 -4.05
CA ASP A 131 2.42 3.72 -2.90
C ASP A 131 2.01 2.24 -2.96
N PHE A 132 2.73 1.39 -2.24
CA PHE A 132 2.32 0.01 -1.98
C PHE A 132 1.76 -0.13 -0.57
N GLY A 133 0.63 -0.81 -0.48
CA GLY A 133 0.03 -1.25 0.76
C GLY A 133 0.14 -2.76 0.93
N GLU A 134 -0.05 -3.25 2.15
CA GLU A 134 -0.10 -4.68 2.44
C GLU A 134 -1.43 -5.03 3.11
N CYS A 135 -2.02 -6.16 2.75
CA CYS A 135 -3.20 -6.73 3.41
C CYS A 135 -3.17 -8.26 3.32
N PHE A 136 -4.16 -8.92 3.87
CA PHE A 136 -4.39 -10.34 3.68
C PHE A 136 -5.59 -10.56 2.75
N GLY A 137 -5.54 -11.63 1.95
CA GLY A 137 -6.65 -12.11 1.12
C GLY A 137 -6.62 -13.62 0.99
N VAL A 138 -7.68 -14.17 0.41
CA VAL A 138 -7.80 -15.61 0.09
C VAL A 138 -7.90 -15.74 -1.42
N ILE A 139 -6.89 -16.31 -2.05
CA ILE A 139 -6.81 -16.50 -3.50
C ILE A 139 -6.78 -18.01 -3.79
N GLY A 140 -7.72 -18.49 -4.61
CA GLY A 140 -7.82 -19.91 -4.90
C GLY A 140 -7.97 -20.79 -3.65
N GLY A 141 -8.63 -20.27 -2.60
CA GLY A 141 -8.78 -20.94 -1.31
C GLY A 141 -7.58 -20.82 -0.36
N VAL A 142 -6.47 -20.21 -0.78
CA VAL A 142 -5.26 -20.06 0.03
C VAL A 142 -5.18 -18.65 0.62
N ARG A 143 -5.09 -18.57 1.96
CA ARG A 143 -4.86 -17.30 2.64
C ARG A 143 -3.41 -16.86 2.48
N MET A 144 -3.21 -15.67 1.95
CA MET A 144 -1.89 -15.12 1.72
C MET A 144 -1.83 -13.62 1.96
N LYS A 145 -0.61 -13.11 2.08
CA LYS A 145 -0.32 -11.68 2.10
C LYS A 145 -0.39 -11.16 0.67
N LEU A 146 -1.13 -10.07 0.48
CA LEU A 146 -1.25 -9.35 -0.79
C LEU A 146 -0.47 -8.04 -0.68
N HIS A 147 0.17 -7.66 -1.78
CA HIS A 147 0.79 -6.36 -1.96
C HIS A 147 -0.09 -5.54 -2.90
N VAL A 148 -0.55 -4.39 -2.43
CA VAL A 148 -1.58 -3.61 -3.12
C VAL A 148 -0.94 -2.34 -3.65
N PHE A 149 -0.85 -2.23 -4.96
CA PHE A 149 -0.44 -1.02 -5.65
C PHE A 149 -1.59 -0.02 -5.60
N CYS A 150 -1.33 1.16 -5.08
CA CYS A 150 -2.28 2.25 -4.97
C CYS A 150 -1.79 3.44 -5.78
N PHE A 151 -2.60 3.88 -6.72
CA PHE A 151 -2.37 5.05 -7.56
C PHE A 151 -3.48 6.05 -7.32
N ASP A 152 -3.13 7.28 -6.96
CA ASP A 152 -4.05 8.35 -6.59
C ASP A 152 -3.84 9.58 -7.46
N LEU A 153 -4.93 10.20 -7.91
CA LEU A 153 -4.95 11.53 -8.49
C LEU A 153 -5.46 12.52 -7.42
N PRO A 154 -4.58 13.19 -6.67
CA PRO A 154 -4.97 13.97 -5.49
C PRO A 154 -5.90 15.14 -5.79
N HIS A 155 -5.97 15.62 -7.03
CA HIS A 155 -6.88 16.68 -7.43
C HIS A 155 -8.33 16.18 -7.40
N SER A 156 -8.63 15.08 -8.06
CA SER A 156 -9.98 14.51 -8.12
C SER A 156 -10.32 13.58 -6.98
N ASP A 157 -9.34 13.04 -6.26
CA ASP A 157 -9.45 11.89 -5.34
C ASP A 157 -9.81 10.58 -6.07
N ALA A 158 -9.64 10.53 -7.41
CA ALA A 158 -9.78 9.32 -8.20
C ALA A 158 -8.61 8.38 -7.95
N CYS A 159 -8.88 7.09 -7.84
CA CYS A 159 -7.87 6.10 -7.51
C CYS A 159 -7.94 4.86 -8.41
N PHE A 160 -6.79 4.22 -8.56
CA PHE A 160 -6.66 2.89 -9.14
C PHE A 160 -5.92 1.98 -8.17
N ILE A 161 -6.41 0.75 -7.98
CA ILE A 161 -5.87 -0.21 -7.02
C ILE A 161 -5.77 -1.56 -7.68
N LYS A 162 -4.58 -2.19 -7.56
CA LYS A 162 -4.33 -3.53 -8.10
C LYS A 162 -3.53 -4.36 -7.09
N ALA A 163 -3.93 -5.60 -6.88
CA ALA A 163 -3.30 -6.53 -5.93
C ALA A 163 -2.31 -7.45 -6.62
N TYR A 164 -1.20 -7.75 -5.93
CA TYR A 164 -0.10 -8.57 -6.42
C TYR A 164 0.35 -9.59 -5.37
N PRO A 165 0.95 -10.72 -5.80
CA PRO A 165 1.55 -11.70 -4.88
C PRO A 165 2.75 -11.17 -4.11
N ALA A 166 3.48 -10.21 -4.68
CA ALA A 166 4.66 -9.60 -4.08
C ALA A 166 4.91 -8.19 -4.60
N GLU A 167 5.56 -7.36 -3.79
CA GLU A 167 6.08 -6.06 -4.20
C GLU A 167 7.38 -6.26 -4.97
N THR A 168 7.29 -6.24 -6.30
CA THR A 168 8.39 -6.53 -7.23
C THR A 168 8.47 -5.48 -8.34
N THR A 169 9.57 -5.48 -9.09
CA THR A 169 9.77 -4.55 -10.22
C THR A 169 8.69 -4.71 -11.26
N GLU A 170 8.35 -5.95 -11.62
CA GLU A 170 7.32 -6.26 -12.61
C GLU A 170 5.92 -5.85 -12.13
N ALA A 171 5.59 -6.05 -10.84
CA ALA A 171 4.33 -5.59 -10.26
C ALA A 171 4.23 -4.06 -10.25
N PHE A 172 5.35 -3.38 -10.00
CA PHE A 172 5.43 -1.93 -10.05
C PHE A 172 5.22 -1.39 -11.47
N LEU A 173 5.87 -1.98 -12.48
CA LEU A 173 5.70 -1.60 -13.88
C LEU A 173 4.27 -1.86 -14.36
N ASP A 174 3.75 -3.06 -14.10
CA ASP A 174 2.39 -3.46 -14.47
C ASP A 174 1.32 -2.58 -13.80
N GLY A 175 1.51 -2.22 -12.52
CA GLY A 175 0.63 -1.30 -11.82
C GLY A 175 0.53 0.07 -12.47
N HIS A 176 1.66 0.63 -12.93
CA HIS A 176 1.68 1.90 -13.64
C HIS A 176 0.97 1.82 -15.00
N ILE A 177 1.29 0.79 -15.79
CA ILE A 177 0.68 0.58 -17.10
C ILE A 177 -0.83 0.43 -16.97
N SER A 178 -1.27 -0.38 -16.01
CA SER A 178 -2.69 -0.58 -15.73
C SER A 178 -3.38 0.71 -15.27
N ALA A 179 -2.74 1.50 -14.39
CA ALA A 179 -3.27 2.78 -13.94
C ALA A 179 -3.37 3.80 -15.09
N PHE A 180 -2.35 3.88 -15.94
CA PHE A 180 -2.36 4.77 -17.10
C PHE A 180 -3.48 4.40 -18.10
N ALA A 181 -3.67 3.10 -18.32
CA ALA A 181 -4.78 2.61 -19.16
C ALA A 181 -6.14 2.92 -18.52
N PHE A 182 -6.30 2.71 -17.21
CA PHE A 182 -7.52 2.99 -16.46
C PHE A 182 -7.93 4.47 -16.53
N PHE A 183 -6.98 5.39 -16.38
CA PHE A 183 -7.25 6.83 -16.45
C PHE A 183 -7.28 7.38 -17.89
N GLY A 184 -6.86 6.59 -18.88
CA GLY A 184 -6.82 6.99 -20.29
C GLY A 184 -5.66 7.92 -20.64
N GLY A 185 -4.60 8.00 -19.82
CA GLY A 185 -3.46 8.87 -20.07
C GLY A 185 -2.38 8.81 -19.01
N VAL A 186 -1.29 9.51 -19.26
CA VAL A 186 -0.11 9.56 -18.39
C VAL A 186 -0.09 10.87 -17.62
N PRO A 187 0.01 10.87 -16.29
CA PRO A 187 0.12 12.08 -15.49
C PRO A 187 1.36 12.92 -15.84
N LEU A 188 1.26 14.22 -15.62
CA LEU A 188 2.39 15.15 -15.82
C LEU A 188 3.53 14.86 -14.85
N SER A 189 3.20 14.53 -13.62
CA SER A 189 4.19 14.08 -12.63
C SER A 189 3.62 13.05 -11.65
N ILE A 190 4.50 12.21 -11.10
CA ILE A 190 4.15 11.18 -10.13
C ILE A 190 5.06 11.31 -8.92
N LEU A 191 4.46 11.37 -7.73
CA LEU A 191 5.16 11.40 -6.46
C LEU A 191 5.32 9.98 -5.90
N TYR A 192 6.55 9.63 -5.60
CA TYR A 192 6.94 8.34 -4.99
C TYR A 192 7.49 8.55 -3.59
N ASP A 193 7.39 7.52 -2.76
CA ASP A 193 8.28 7.40 -1.61
C ASP A 193 9.66 6.86 -2.05
N ASN A 194 10.56 6.70 -1.09
CA ASN A 194 11.85 6.08 -1.33
C ASN A 194 11.70 4.54 -1.54
N LEU A 195 10.84 4.15 -2.48
CA LEU A 195 10.64 2.75 -2.86
C LEU A 195 11.95 2.19 -3.42
N LYS A 196 12.42 1.07 -2.86
CA LYS A 196 13.63 0.38 -3.32
C LYS A 196 13.56 -0.06 -4.79
N ILE A 197 12.35 -0.21 -5.32
CA ILE A 197 12.11 -0.56 -6.72
C ILE A 197 12.46 0.63 -7.63
N ALA A 198 12.14 1.84 -7.24
CA ALA A 198 12.43 3.06 -8.00
C ALA A 198 13.83 3.59 -7.74
N VAL A 199 14.32 3.49 -6.50
CA VAL A 199 15.59 4.08 -6.04
C VAL A 199 16.56 2.99 -5.63
N ALA A 200 17.61 2.79 -6.43
CA ALA A 200 18.66 1.83 -6.12
C ALA A 200 19.54 2.30 -4.94
N ARG A 201 19.83 3.61 -4.86
CA ARG A 201 20.67 4.21 -3.81
C ARG A 201 20.37 5.69 -3.62
N ILE A 202 20.37 6.15 -2.37
CA ILE A 202 20.36 7.58 -2.03
C ILE A 202 21.81 8.00 -1.82
N LEU A 203 22.27 9.01 -2.56
CA LEU A 203 23.62 9.56 -2.48
C LEU A 203 23.71 10.59 -1.34
N GLY A 204 24.92 10.88 -0.86
CA GLY A 204 25.15 11.79 0.26
C GLY A 204 24.70 13.24 0.03
N ASP A 205 24.57 13.67 -1.23
CA ASP A 205 24.04 14.97 -1.65
C ASP A 205 22.50 15.00 -1.79
N GLY A 206 21.82 13.93 -1.38
CA GLY A 206 20.37 13.76 -1.50
C GLY A 206 19.91 13.35 -2.90
N LYS A 207 20.79 13.24 -3.89
CA LYS A 207 20.46 12.69 -5.20
C LYS A 207 20.18 11.21 -5.11
N ARG A 208 19.32 10.71 -5.98
CA ARG A 208 18.89 9.31 -6.01
C ARG A 208 19.38 8.63 -7.27
N GLN A 209 20.04 7.49 -7.10
CA GLN A 209 20.36 6.61 -8.22
C GLN A 209 19.12 5.75 -8.51
N ARG A 210 18.54 5.93 -9.70
CA ARG A 210 17.35 5.17 -10.15
C ARG A 210 17.73 3.76 -10.53
N THR A 211 16.77 2.85 -10.42
CA THR A 211 16.89 1.53 -11.03
C THR A 211 16.74 1.66 -12.55
N ARG A 212 17.33 0.72 -13.29
CA ARG A 212 17.23 0.70 -14.76
C ARG A 212 15.77 0.61 -15.22
N ALA A 213 14.98 -0.29 -14.62
CA ALA A 213 13.58 -0.48 -14.95
C ALA A 213 12.74 0.78 -14.72
N PHE A 214 12.99 1.52 -13.63
CA PHE A 214 12.33 2.80 -13.37
C PHE A 214 12.73 3.86 -14.40
N THR A 215 14.01 3.91 -14.77
CA THR A 215 14.48 4.84 -15.82
C THR A 215 13.83 4.53 -17.17
N GLU A 216 13.69 3.24 -17.54
CA GLU A 216 12.99 2.80 -18.74
C GLU A 216 11.51 3.24 -18.71
N LEU A 217 10.81 3.08 -17.57
CA LEU A 217 9.43 3.53 -17.39
C LEU A 217 9.29 5.04 -17.60
N VAL A 218 10.11 5.84 -16.91
CA VAL A 218 10.07 7.32 -17.00
C VAL A 218 10.39 7.79 -18.41
N SER A 219 11.39 7.17 -19.07
CA SER A 219 11.80 7.51 -20.44
C SER A 219 10.71 7.19 -21.47
N HIS A 220 9.97 6.10 -21.27
CA HIS A 220 8.91 5.69 -22.20
C HIS A 220 7.64 6.54 -22.08
N TYR A 221 7.19 6.79 -20.83
CA TYR A 221 5.95 7.51 -20.54
C TYR A 221 6.14 9.02 -20.35
N LEU A 222 7.36 9.51 -20.23
CA LEU A 222 7.75 10.92 -20.19
C LEU A 222 7.12 11.73 -19.04
N PHE A 223 6.71 11.11 -17.96
CA PHE A 223 6.25 11.83 -16.77
C PHE A 223 7.43 12.34 -15.92
N GLN A 224 7.20 13.40 -15.16
CA GLN A 224 8.18 13.90 -14.20
C GLN A 224 8.09 13.10 -12.90
N GLU A 225 9.14 12.41 -12.53
CA GLU A 225 9.19 11.77 -11.23
C GLU A 225 9.49 12.78 -10.11
N ARG A 226 8.81 12.62 -9.00
CA ARG A 226 9.01 13.36 -7.77
C ARG A 226 9.18 12.38 -6.62
N PHE A 227 10.03 12.72 -5.67
CA PHE A 227 10.25 11.88 -4.49
C PHE A 227 9.98 12.67 -3.23
N GLY A 228 9.25 12.08 -2.29
CA GLY A 228 9.03 12.64 -0.98
C GLY A 228 10.34 12.89 -0.24
N ARG A 229 10.37 13.92 0.59
CA ARG A 229 11.53 14.22 1.42
C ARG A 229 11.69 13.17 2.51
N PRO A 230 12.91 12.66 2.76
CA PRO A 230 13.13 11.68 3.83
C PRO A 230 12.62 12.20 5.18
N GLY A 231 11.79 11.40 5.87
CA GLY A 231 11.28 11.72 7.20
C GLY A 231 10.15 12.75 7.28
N LYS A 232 9.64 13.25 6.14
CA LYS A 232 8.48 14.17 6.09
C LYS A 232 7.28 13.48 5.44
N GLY A 233 6.46 12.79 6.23
CA GLY A 233 5.26 12.08 5.78
C GLY A 233 4.17 12.98 5.17
N ASN A 234 4.26 14.31 5.38
CA ASN A 234 3.27 15.26 4.89
C ASN A 234 3.18 15.35 3.36
N ASP A 235 4.30 15.10 2.67
CA ASP A 235 4.34 15.18 1.21
C ASP A 235 3.46 14.11 0.53
N LYS A 236 3.04 13.05 1.27
CA LYS A 236 2.30 11.87 0.79
C LYS A 236 0.94 11.63 1.46
N GLY A 237 0.44 12.59 2.21
CA GLY A 237 -0.78 12.41 3.02
C GLY A 237 -1.98 11.82 2.25
N LYS A 238 -2.12 12.11 0.96
CA LYS A 238 -3.22 11.59 0.12
C LYS A 238 -3.08 10.10 -0.18
N VAL A 239 -1.93 9.63 -0.68
CA VAL A 239 -1.78 8.21 -1.02
C VAL A 239 -1.71 7.31 0.22
N GLU A 240 -1.13 7.79 1.34
CA GLU A 240 -1.21 7.07 2.62
C GLU A 240 -2.66 6.96 3.12
N ALA A 241 -3.46 8.01 2.92
CA ALA A 241 -4.89 8.00 3.20
C ALA A 241 -5.61 7.00 2.27
N LEU A 242 -5.25 6.94 0.97
CA LEU A 242 -5.78 5.98 0.03
C LEU A 242 -5.45 4.53 0.44
N VAL A 243 -4.21 4.23 0.83
CA VAL A 243 -3.84 2.89 1.33
C VAL A 243 -4.70 2.48 2.53
N LYS A 244 -4.95 3.41 3.47
CA LYS A 244 -5.84 3.16 4.61
C LYS A 244 -7.29 2.99 4.20
N TYR A 245 -7.78 3.84 3.29
CA TYR A 245 -9.13 3.78 2.74
C TYR A 245 -9.36 2.45 2.02
N SER A 246 -8.43 2.02 1.18
CA SER A 246 -8.50 0.77 0.43
C SER A 246 -8.62 -0.43 1.37
N ARG A 247 -7.78 -0.47 2.43
CA ARG A 247 -7.86 -1.53 3.44
C ARG A 247 -9.24 -1.56 4.14
N ALA A 248 -9.76 -0.40 4.51
CA ALA A 248 -11.00 -0.31 5.26
C ALA A 248 -12.25 -0.57 4.40
N ASN A 249 -12.25 -0.17 3.13
CA ASN A 249 -13.46 -0.13 2.29
C ASN A 249 -13.42 -1.15 1.13
N PHE A 250 -12.25 -1.39 0.52
CA PHE A 250 -12.12 -2.30 -0.61
C PHE A 250 -11.66 -3.70 -0.21
N LEU A 251 -10.86 -3.79 0.88
CA LEU A 251 -10.23 -5.02 1.33
C LEU A 251 -10.76 -5.50 2.71
N THR A 252 -11.87 -4.95 3.14
CA THR A 252 -12.61 -5.37 4.34
C THR A 252 -14.07 -5.65 3.96
N PRO A 253 -14.61 -6.82 4.31
CA PRO A 253 -13.95 -7.99 4.95
C PRO A 253 -12.79 -8.53 4.10
N VAL A 254 -12.00 -9.47 4.67
CA VAL A 254 -10.87 -10.09 3.93
C VAL A 254 -11.34 -10.55 2.56
N PRO A 255 -10.75 -10.06 1.45
CA PRO A 255 -11.23 -10.37 0.12
C PRO A 255 -10.95 -11.82 -0.28
N HIS A 256 -11.88 -12.41 -1.01
CA HIS A 256 -11.79 -13.74 -1.59
C HIS A 256 -11.85 -13.62 -3.12
N GLY A 257 -10.95 -14.29 -3.82
CA GLY A 257 -10.92 -14.37 -5.27
C GLY A 257 -10.52 -15.76 -5.73
N ALA A 258 -11.07 -16.21 -6.86
CA ALA A 258 -10.64 -17.46 -7.49
C ALA A 258 -9.19 -17.34 -8.02
N SER A 259 -8.81 -16.16 -8.47
CA SER A 259 -7.46 -15.79 -8.95
C SER A 259 -7.17 -14.33 -8.59
N PHE A 260 -5.92 -13.88 -8.83
CA PHE A 260 -5.58 -12.46 -8.76
C PHE A 260 -6.34 -11.63 -9.79
N ASP A 261 -6.58 -12.16 -11.00
CA ASP A 261 -7.36 -11.48 -12.04
C ASP A 261 -8.79 -11.21 -11.60
N ALA A 262 -9.46 -12.22 -11.02
CA ALA A 262 -10.82 -12.07 -10.49
C ALA A 262 -10.88 -11.04 -9.34
N LEU A 263 -9.88 -11.05 -8.44
CA LEU A 263 -9.79 -10.05 -7.39
C LEU A 263 -9.55 -8.65 -7.98
N ASN A 264 -8.65 -8.52 -8.94
CA ASN A 264 -8.29 -7.23 -9.54
C ASN A 264 -9.44 -6.64 -10.36
N ALA A 265 -10.21 -7.46 -11.08
CA ALA A 265 -11.43 -7.02 -11.75
C ALA A 265 -12.43 -6.42 -10.75
N ALA A 266 -12.66 -7.10 -9.62
CA ALA A 266 -13.55 -6.59 -8.56
C ALA A 266 -13.00 -5.30 -7.90
N LEU A 267 -11.67 -5.13 -7.78
CA LEU A 267 -11.05 -3.90 -7.28
C LEU A 267 -11.22 -2.75 -8.27
N GLU A 268 -11.08 -3.01 -9.57
CA GLU A 268 -11.27 -2.03 -10.63
C GLU A 268 -12.72 -1.55 -10.68
N GLU A 269 -13.70 -2.46 -10.59
CA GLU A 269 -15.13 -2.11 -10.47
C GLU A 269 -15.39 -1.18 -9.28
N ARG A 270 -14.76 -1.42 -8.13
CA ARG A 270 -14.87 -0.55 -6.95
C ARG A 270 -14.23 0.81 -7.16
N CYS A 271 -13.09 0.86 -7.88
CA CYS A 271 -12.48 2.13 -8.27
C CYS A 271 -13.39 2.94 -9.19
N CYS A 272 -14.07 2.30 -10.14
CA CYS A 272 -15.08 2.92 -11.02
C CYS A 272 -16.30 3.39 -10.20
N ALA A 273 -16.85 2.54 -9.35
CA ALA A 273 -18.03 2.87 -8.54
C ALA A 273 -17.76 4.08 -7.62
N ARG A 274 -16.55 4.18 -7.07
CA ARG A 274 -16.14 5.31 -6.23
C ARG A 274 -16.17 6.66 -6.95
N GLN A 275 -16.08 6.69 -8.27
CA GLN A 275 -16.16 7.94 -9.03
C GLN A 275 -17.52 8.63 -8.91
N ALA A 276 -18.58 7.90 -8.55
CA ALA A 276 -19.89 8.46 -8.25
C ALA A 276 -20.00 9.11 -6.87
N GLU A 277 -19.01 8.92 -5.99
CA GLU A 277 -18.99 9.49 -4.65
C GLU A 277 -18.45 10.92 -4.65
N SER A 278 -18.80 11.71 -3.64
CA SER A 278 -18.18 13.00 -3.35
C SER A 278 -17.14 12.84 -2.26
N ALA A 279 -15.95 13.40 -2.42
CA ALA A 279 -14.85 13.31 -1.47
C ALA A 279 -14.71 14.60 -0.64
N GLY A 280 -14.60 14.45 0.66
CA GLY A 280 -14.35 15.56 1.58
C GLY A 280 -15.50 16.56 1.64
N ARG A 281 -15.23 17.83 1.30
CA ARG A 281 -16.22 18.92 1.29
C ARG A 281 -16.60 19.37 -0.12
N HIS A 282 -16.23 18.60 -1.13
CA HIS A 282 -16.55 18.94 -2.51
C HIS A 282 -18.01 18.56 -2.82
N GLU A 283 -18.70 19.46 -3.47
CA GLU A 283 -20.06 19.22 -3.98
C GLU A 283 -20.06 18.32 -5.21
N GLN A 284 -19.01 18.45 -6.03
CA GLN A 284 -18.78 17.64 -7.21
C GLN A 284 -18.35 16.22 -6.85
N THR A 285 -18.76 15.27 -7.67
CA THR A 285 -18.29 13.88 -7.56
C THR A 285 -16.83 13.75 -7.97
N ILE A 286 -16.20 12.64 -7.55
CA ILE A 286 -14.83 12.29 -7.95
C ILE A 286 -14.73 12.21 -9.47
N GLY A 287 -15.73 11.62 -10.16
CA GLY A 287 -15.77 11.49 -11.60
C GLY A 287 -15.86 12.84 -12.32
N GLU A 288 -16.69 13.78 -11.82
CA GLU A 288 -16.76 15.14 -12.38
C GLU A 288 -15.44 15.88 -12.24
N ARG A 289 -14.75 15.72 -11.14
CA ARG A 289 -13.42 16.32 -10.93
C ARG A 289 -12.33 15.62 -11.74
N LEU A 290 -12.47 14.32 -12.01
CA LEU A 290 -11.54 13.54 -12.83
C LEU A 290 -11.45 14.06 -14.26
N ILE A 291 -12.51 14.66 -14.80
CA ILE A 291 -12.50 15.29 -16.13
C ILE A 291 -11.38 16.33 -16.24
N ALA A 292 -11.16 17.13 -15.18
CA ALA A 292 -10.08 18.11 -15.15
C ALA A 292 -8.69 17.47 -15.13
N ASP A 293 -8.51 16.34 -14.42
CA ASP A 293 -7.28 15.57 -14.47
C ASP A 293 -7.04 15.03 -15.88
N GLN A 294 -8.04 14.35 -16.47
CA GLN A 294 -7.95 13.73 -17.79
C GLN A 294 -7.64 14.75 -18.90
N ALA A 295 -8.14 15.98 -18.79
CA ALA A 295 -7.89 17.03 -19.78
C ALA A 295 -6.40 17.43 -19.91
N VAL A 296 -5.59 17.15 -18.87
CA VAL A 296 -4.16 17.50 -18.84
C VAL A 296 -3.23 16.28 -18.87
N LEU A 297 -3.79 15.05 -18.83
CA LEU A 297 -2.97 13.85 -19.00
C LEU A 297 -2.36 13.81 -20.40
N ARG A 298 -1.15 13.26 -20.50
CA ARG A 298 -0.51 13.01 -21.80
C ARG A 298 -1.13 11.79 -22.46
N ALA A 299 -1.18 11.77 -23.77
CA ALA A 299 -1.63 10.60 -24.52
C ALA A 299 -0.77 9.37 -24.20
N LEU A 300 -1.40 8.22 -24.20
CA LEU A 300 -0.71 6.93 -24.08
C LEU A 300 0.16 6.68 -25.30
N PRO A 301 1.36 6.09 -25.16
CA PRO A 301 2.12 5.62 -26.30
C PRO A 301 1.36 4.50 -27.02
N GLU A 302 1.61 4.33 -28.33
CA GLU A 302 0.97 3.28 -29.13
C GLU A 302 1.18 1.87 -28.57
N LEU A 303 2.39 1.61 -28.06
CA LEU A 303 2.74 0.34 -27.45
C LEU A 303 3.20 0.57 -26.00
N PRO A 304 2.64 -0.14 -25.03
CA PRO A 304 3.14 -0.10 -23.66
C PRO A 304 4.52 -0.79 -23.59
N ILE A 305 5.31 -0.45 -22.57
CA ILE A 305 6.52 -1.24 -22.27
C ILE A 305 6.12 -2.61 -21.72
N GLU A 306 7.01 -3.58 -21.88
CA GLU A 306 6.82 -4.90 -21.24
C GLU A 306 7.02 -4.78 -19.72
N PRO A 307 6.03 -5.11 -18.88
CA PRO A 307 6.15 -5.04 -17.42
C PRO A 307 6.91 -6.23 -16.86
N CYS A 308 8.19 -6.37 -17.19
CA CYS A 308 9.02 -7.49 -16.78
C CYS A 308 10.35 -7.09 -16.16
N ASP A 309 10.84 -7.93 -15.25
CA ASP A 309 12.23 -7.89 -14.75
C ASP A 309 13.13 -8.65 -15.74
N LYS A 310 14.10 -7.97 -16.33
CA LYS A 310 15.01 -8.53 -17.34
C LYS A 310 16.32 -8.96 -16.68
N ARG A 311 16.65 -10.26 -16.74
CA ARG A 311 17.85 -10.83 -16.15
C ARG A 311 18.64 -11.66 -17.14
N PRO A 312 19.94 -11.38 -17.37
CA PRO A 312 20.81 -12.30 -18.09
C PRO A 312 21.01 -13.57 -17.26
N ALA A 313 20.99 -14.70 -17.93
CA ALA A 313 21.20 -16.01 -17.33
C ALA A 313 21.85 -16.95 -18.34
N LYS A 314 22.21 -18.16 -17.88
CA LYS A 314 22.76 -19.23 -18.72
C LYS A 314 21.98 -20.50 -18.49
N VAL A 315 21.72 -21.24 -19.58
CA VAL A 315 21.09 -22.55 -19.49
C VAL A 315 22.12 -23.54 -18.93
N SER A 316 21.77 -24.29 -17.90
CA SER A 316 22.64 -25.25 -17.24
C SER A 316 22.80 -26.55 -18.06
N SER A 317 23.69 -27.44 -17.61
CA SER A 317 23.86 -28.81 -18.18
C SER A 317 22.61 -29.69 -18.03
N THR A 318 21.70 -29.31 -17.13
CA THR A 318 20.41 -29.99 -16.93
C THR A 318 19.26 -29.28 -17.63
N ALA A 319 19.57 -28.36 -18.57
CA ALA A 319 18.60 -27.55 -19.31
C ALA A 319 17.69 -26.71 -18.41
N LEU A 320 18.26 -26.16 -17.35
CA LEU A 320 17.57 -25.28 -16.39
C LEU A 320 18.15 -23.88 -16.42
N VAL A 321 17.28 -22.90 -16.22
CA VAL A 321 17.62 -21.48 -16.11
C VAL A 321 17.14 -20.97 -14.76
N ARG A 322 18.04 -20.41 -13.97
CA ARG A 322 17.70 -19.82 -12.67
C ARG A 322 17.14 -18.42 -12.82
N TYR A 323 15.93 -18.25 -12.30
CA TYR A 323 15.33 -16.93 -12.12
C TYR A 323 14.85 -16.78 -10.68
N ARG A 324 15.32 -15.71 -10.01
CA ARG A 324 15.12 -15.52 -8.57
C ARG A 324 15.63 -16.74 -7.79
N MET A 325 14.81 -17.45 -7.07
CA MET A 325 15.20 -18.60 -6.25
C MET A 325 14.65 -19.95 -6.80
N ASN A 326 14.20 -19.97 -8.07
CA ASN A 326 13.59 -21.13 -8.73
C ASN A 326 14.30 -21.44 -10.05
N ASP A 327 14.21 -22.68 -10.51
CA ASP A 327 14.84 -23.17 -11.73
C ASP A 327 13.75 -23.57 -12.74
N TYR A 328 13.82 -22.98 -13.94
CA TYR A 328 12.84 -23.15 -15.02
C TYR A 328 13.48 -23.88 -16.18
N SER A 329 12.81 -24.90 -16.75
CA SER A 329 13.35 -25.65 -17.85
C SER A 329 13.39 -24.87 -19.16
N ALA A 330 14.39 -25.16 -19.99
CA ALA A 330 14.50 -24.72 -21.37
C ALA A 330 14.72 -25.92 -22.27
N PRO A 331 14.43 -25.86 -23.59
CA PRO A 331 14.71 -26.96 -24.49
C PRO A 331 16.18 -27.36 -24.45
N THR A 332 16.46 -28.67 -24.39
CA THR A 332 17.82 -29.21 -24.22
C THR A 332 18.80 -28.80 -25.33
N ALA A 333 18.30 -28.44 -26.51
CA ALA A 333 19.09 -27.90 -27.62
C ALA A 333 19.77 -26.56 -27.29
N TYR A 334 19.32 -25.85 -26.25
CA TYR A 334 19.87 -24.58 -25.80
C TYR A 334 20.81 -24.73 -24.60
N GLY A 335 21.20 -25.94 -24.22
CA GLY A 335 22.15 -26.16 -23.13
C GLY A 335 23.41 -25.30 -23.27
N PHE A 336 23.85 -24.72 -22.15
CA PHE A 336 25.04 -23.87 -22.04
C PHE A 336 24.98 -22.51 -22.78
N ARG A 337 23.88 -22.16 -23.43
CA ARG A 337 23.72 -20.85 -24.08
C ARG A 337 23.34 -19.77 -23.10
N ASP A 338 23.79 -18.56 -23.42
CA ASP A 338 23.35 -17.34 -22.70
C ASP A 338 21.95 -16.97 -23.17
N VAL A 339 21.10 -16.62 -22.21
CA VAL A 339 19.69 -16.29 -22.39
C VAL A 339 19.30 -15.06 -21.61
N LEU A 340 18.23 -14.41 -22.03
CA LEU A 340 17.56 -13.34 -21.27
C LEU A 340 16.29 -13.91 -20.66
N VAL A 341 16.19 -13.83 -19.34
CA VAL A 341 14.95 -14.15 -18.62
C VAL A 341 14.12 -12.89 -18.47
N LYS A 342 12.88 -12.93 -18.91
CA LYS A 342 11.85 -11.90 -18.67
C LYS A 342 10.87 -12.43 -17.63
N GLY A 343 10.93 -11.91 -16.42
CA GLY A 343 9.99 -12.28 -15.35
C GLY A 343 8.85 -11.29 -15.29
N PHE A 344 7.65 -11.73 -15.65
CA PHE A 344 6.40 -11.00 -15.50
C PHE A 344 5.76 -11.27 -14.13
N VAL A 345 4.60 -10.75 -13.87
CA VAL A 345 3.84 -11.01 -12.63
C VAL A 345 3.44 -12.50 -12.56
N ASP A 346 2.90 -13.07 -13.64
CA ASP A 346 2.32 -14.40 -13.65
C ASP A 346 3.15 -15.43 -14.45
N GLU A 347 4.15 -14.98 -15.19
CA GLU A 347 4.91 -15.79 -16.11
C GLU A 347 6.41 -15.51 -16.07
N VAL A 348 7.19 -16.49 -16.53
CA VAL A 348 8.63 -16.36 -16.79
C VAL A 348 8.89 -16.81 -18.22
N ALA A 349 9.37 -15.90 -19.07
CA ALA A 349 9.77 -16.19 -20.44
C ALA A 349 11.30 -16.26 -20.55
N ILE A 350 11.82 -17.23 -21.30
CA ILE A 350 13.24 -17.41 -21.56
C ILE A 350 13.49 -17.12 -23.03
N ILE A 351 14.38 -16.17 -23.29
CA ILE A 351 14.67 -15.65 -24.63
C ILE A 351 16.11 -15.99 -25.00
N CYS A 352 16.32 -16.59 -26.15
CA CYS A 352 17.67 -16.83 -26.72
C CYS A 352 17.81 -16.09 -28.06
N GLY A 353 18.68 -15.09 -28.11
CA GLY A 353 18.73 -14.17 -29.25
C GLY A 353 17.43 -13.40 -29.43
N ALA A 354 16.77 -13.55 -30.57
CA ALA A 354 15.48 -12.94 -30.88
C ALA A 354 14.28 -13.86 -30.60
N SER A 355 14.50 -15.11 -30.22
CA SER A 355 13.45 -16.11 -30.10
C SER A 355 13.11 -16.39 -28.64
N GLU A 356 11.81 -16.42 -28.31
CA GLU A 356 11.33 -17.00 -27.08
C GLU A 356 11.40 -18.53 -27.18
N ILE A 357 12.15 -19.15 -26.29
CA ILE A 357 12.43 -20.60 -26.31
C ILE A 357 11.65 -21.38 -25.26
N ALA A 358 11.15 -20.69 -24.21
CA ALA A 358 10.30 -21.28 -23.18
C ALA A 358 9.49 -20.21 -22.46
N ARG A 359 8.29 -20.61 -21.99
CA ARG A 359 7.42 -19.80 -21.13
C ARG A 359 6.81 -20.70 -20.06
N HIS A 360 6.86 -20.26 -18.83
CA HIS A 360 6.39 -21.00 -17.66
C HIS A 360 5.52 -20.15 -16.77
N PRO A 361 4.56 -20.72 -16.03
CA PRO A 361 3.91 -20.05 -14.92
C PRO A 361 4.95 -19.62 -13.89
N ARG A 362 4.79 -18.39 -13.36
CA ARG A 362 5.68 -17.89 -12.32
C ARG A 362 5.38 -18.49 -10.96
N VAL A 363 6.42 -18.86 -10.25
CA VAL A 363 6.34 -19.37 -8.89
C VAL A 363 7.03 -18.39 -7.94
N TYR A 364 6.32 -17.96 -6.88
CA TYR A 364 6.81 -17.05 -5.84
C TYR A 364 7.44 -17.78 -4.64
N GLY A 365 7.36 -19.12 -4.60
CA GLY A 365 8.08 -19.97 -3.66
C GLY A 365 9.59 -19.94 -3.89
N ARG A 366 10.33 -20.76 -3.15
CA ARG A 366 11.79 -20.86 -3.27
C ARG A 366 12.22 -22.30 -3.44
N GLY A 367 13.30 -22.51 -4.21
CA GLY A 367 13.92 -23.82 -4.39
C GLY A 367 13.08 -24.78 -5.21
N GLN A 368 12.17 -24.28 -6.03
CA GLN A 368 11.32 -25.11 -6.88
C GLN A 368 11.91 -25.29 -8.27
N PHE A 369 11.62 -26.45 -8.85
CA PHE A 369 11.94 -26.79 -10.23
C PHE A 369 10.65 -26.80 -11.04
N ILE A 370 10.61 -25.97 -12.08
CA ILE A 370 9.47 -25.83 -12.96
C ILE A 370 9.83 -26.41 -14.32
N PHE A 371 9.37 -27.64 -14.56
CA PHE A 371 9.66 -28.39 -15.76
C PHE A 371 8.53 -28.29 -16.78
N ASP A 372 8.88 -28.14 -18.07
CA ASP A 372 8.07 -28.58 -19.19
C ASP A 372 8.69 -29.89 -19.70
N PRO A 373 8.01 -31.03 -19.58
CA PRO A 373 8.52 -32.33 -20.05
C PRO A 373 8.91 -32.34 -21.53
N LYS A 374 8.24 -31.53 -22.35
CA LYS A 374 8.54 -31.42 -23.79
C LYS A 374 9.95 -30.96 -24.07
N HIS A 375 10.56 -30.19 -23.20
CA HIS A 375 11.93 -29.70 -23.35
C HIS A 375 12.98 -30.83 -23.35
N TYR A 376 12.64 -31.99 -22.79
CA TYR A 376 13.55 -33.13 -22.61
C TYR A 376 13.30 -34.28 -23.57
N LEU A 377 12.25 -34.26 -24.40
CA LEU A 377 11.89 -35.41 -25.29
C LEU A 377 13.02 -35.83 -26.20
N ALA A 378 13.66 -34.89 -26.90
CA ALA A 378 14.76 -35.18 -27.78
C ALA A 378 15.98 -35.83 -27.07
N LEU A 379 16.22 -35.50 -25.81
CA LEU A 379 17.26 -36.10 -25.00
C LEU A 379 16.87 -37.50 -24.53
N LEU A 380 15.60 -37.74 -24.25
CA LEU A 380 15.07 -39.04 -23.83
C LEU A 380 15.06 -40.06 -24.96
N GLU A 381 14.82 -39.62 -26.20
CA GLU A 381 15.00 -40.46 -27.39
C GLU A 381 16.42 -41.01 -27.50
N GLN A 382 17.43 -40.20 -27.16
CA GLN A 382 18.84 -40.59 -27.16
C GLN A 382 19.24 -41.41 -25.93
N LYS A 383 18.51 -41.26 -24.81
CA LYS A 383 18.82 -41.89 -23.51
C LYS A 383 17.56 -42.56 -22.93
N PRO A 384 17.02 -43.60 -23.56
CA PRO A 384 15.74 -44.19 -23.14
C PRO A 384 15.76 -44.74 -21.72
N GLY A 385 16.91 -45.19 -21.20
CA GLY A 385 17.03 -45.64 -19.81
C GLY A 385 16.82 -44.55 -18.74
N ALA A 386 16.77 -43.27 -19.12
CA ALA A 386 16.47 -42.18 -18.21
C ALA A 386 14.95 -41.96 -18.05
N LEU A 387 14.10 -42.59 -18.85
CA LEU A 387 12.66 -42.33 -18.91
C LEU A 387 11.98 -42.52 -17.56
N ASP A 388 12.32 -43.57 -16.82
CA ASP A 388 11.65 -43.90 -15.53
C ASP A 388 12.12 -43.07 -14.34
N GLN A 389 13.31 -42.46 -14.46
CA GLN A 389 13.94 -41.71 -13.35
C GLN A 389 14.04 -40.20 -13.63
N ALA A 390 13.62 -39.74 -14.82
CA ALA A 390 13.71 -38.33 -15.19
C ALA A 390 12.74 -37.47 -14.35
N ALA A 391 13.28 -36.61 -13.50
CA ALA A 391 12.49 -35.69 -12.70
C ALA A 391 11.46 -34.84 -13.50
N PRO A 392 11.78 -34.38 -14.73
CA PRO A 392 10.79 -33.66 -15.55
C PRO A 392 9.54 -34.47 -15.92
N LEU A 393 9.64 -35.80 -15.92
CA LEU A 393 8.53 -36.67 -16.28
C LEU A 393 7.69 -37.14 -15.09
N GLN A 394 8.20 -37.06 -13.88
CA GLN A 394 7.48 -37.49 -12.66
C GLN A 394 6.23 -36.67 -12.41
N ILE A 395 6.23 -35.39 -12.82
CA ILE A 395 5.09 -34.46 -12.65
C ILE A 395 4.21 -34.45 -13.92
N TRP A 396 4.54 -35.21 -14.96
CA TRP A 396 3.80 -35.18 -16.22
C TRP A 396 2.64 -36.17 -16.21
N THR A 397 1.43 -35.61 -16.14
CA THR A 397 0.21 -36.40 -16.29
C THR A 397 -0.03 -36.68 -17.79
N LEU A 398 0.38 -37.86 -18.26
CA LEU A 398 0.07 -38.29 -19.60
C LEU A 398 -1.43 -38.50 -19.79
N PRO A 399 -2.02 -38.18 -20.96
CA PRO A 399 -3.37 -38.58 -21.31
C PRO A 399 -3.57 -40.10 -21.14
N GLU A 400 -4.76 -40.51 -20.73
CA GLU A 400 -5.04 -41.97 -20.48
C GLU A 400 -4.70 -42.87 -21.65
N SER A 401 -4.93 -42.40 -22.88
CA SER A 401 -4.58 -43.13 -24.10
C SER A 401 -3.07 -43.39 -24.22
N LEU A 402 -2.24 -42.40 -23.85
CA LEU A 402 -0.78 -42.54 -23.87
C LEU A 402 -0.27 -43.40 -22.70
N GLN A 403 -0.92 -43.32 -21.54
CA GLN A 403 -0.64 -44.20 -20.41
C GLN A 403 -0.95 -45.66 -20.76
N HIS A 404 -2.05 -45.90 -21.46
CA HIS A 404 -2.45 -47.21 -21.92
C HIS A 404 -1.45 -47.77 -22.97
N LEU A 405 -1.10 -46.93 -23.95
CA LEU A 405 -0.08 -47.30 -24.96
C LEU A 405 1.26 -47.63 -24.31
N ARG A 406 1.73 -46.84 -23.34
CA ARG A 406 2.95 -47.10 -22.58
C ARG A 406 2.91 -48.48 -21.92
N ARG A 407 1.82 -48.80 -21.21
CA ARG A 407 1.64 -50.15 -20.59
C ARG A 407 1.71 -51.27 -21.58
N LEU A 408 1.07 -51.14 -22.75
CA LEU A 408 1.11 -52.14 -23.81
C LEU A 408 2.53 -52.35 -24.37
N LEU A 409 3.28 -51.26 -24.54
CA LEU A 409 4.67 -51.33 -25.01
C LEU A 409 5.61 -51.99 -23.97
N GLU A 410 5.46 -51.67 -22.69
CA GLU A 410 6.21 -52.28 -21.59
C GLU A 410 5.98 -53.78 -21.51
N VAL A 411 4.74 -54.24 -21.61
CA VAL A 411 4.37 -55.64 -21.64
C VAL A 411 5.00 -56.34 -22.85
N ARG A 412 4.99 -55.72 -24.03
CA ARG A 412 5.56 -56.28 -25.27
C ARG A 412 7.08 -56.38 -25.21
N ILE A 413 7.76 -55.38 -24.64
CA ILE A 413 9.21 -55.39 -24.47
C ILE A 413 9.61 -56.46 -23.45
N ALA A 414 8.88 -56.59 -22.35
CA ALA A 414 9.14 -57.63 -21.35
C ALA A 414 8.93 -59.04 -21.92
N ALA A 415 7.90 -59.27 -22.75
CA ALA A 415 7.65 -60.53 -23.42
C ALA A 415 8.77 -60.90 -24.42
N ASN A 416 9.26 -59.91 -25.20
CA ASN A 416 10.38 -60.12 -26.12
C ASN A 416 11.72 -60.42 -25.42
N ALA A 417 11.96 -59.75 -24.27
CA ALA A 417 13.16 -59.98 -23.45
C ALA A 417 13.16 -61.36 -22.76
N SER A 418 11.99 -61.91 -22.44
CA SER A 418 11.85 -63.27 -21.90
C SER A 418 11.99 -64.30 -22.97
N SER A 419 11.52 -64.06 -24.19
CA SER A 419 11.70 -65.01 -25.35
C SER A 419 13.15 -65.11 -25.81
N SER A 420 13.94 -64.05 -25.76
CA SER A 420 15.36 -64.07 -26.12
C SER A 420 16.25 -64.74 -25.07
N LYS A 421 15.80 -64.98 -23.85
CA LYS A 421 16.50 -65.74 -22.80
C LYS A 421 16.22 -67.23 -22.86
N CYS A 422 15.24 -67.69 -23.67
CA CYS A 422 14.94 -69.12 -23.85
C CYS A 422 15.69 -69.77 -25.05
N PHE A 423 16.45 -69.02 -25.81
CA PHE A 423 17.22 -69.46 -26.97
C PHE A 423 18.74 -69.22 -26.86
N GLY A 424 19.24 -69.03 -25.64
CA GLY A 424 20.67 -68.88 -25.36
C GLY A 424 21.21 -70.00 -24.47
#